data_567920344c26b7606ad5fab0e43b995a
#
_entry.id   567920344c26b7606ad5fab0e43b995a
#
_cell.length_a   1.000
_cell.length_b   1.000
_cell.length_c   1.000
_cell.angle_alpha   90.00
_cell.angle_beta   90.00
_cell.angle_gamma   90.00
#
_symmetry.space_group_name_H-M   'P 1'
#
loop_
_entity.id
_entity.type
_entity.pdbx_description
1 polymer ?
#
loop_
_entity_poly.entity_id
_entity_poly.type
_entity_poly.pdbx_seq_one_letter_code
_entity_poly.pdbx_strand_id
1 'polypeptide(L)'
;MFLVSNTAMVIEAMKSGIAGCIPALNYRTLEELREAIKELKAAKVVGGAFGFNLIVNKSNIKYLGQLEVICEEGCDFIITSLGSPEETINQAHKVGIKVFCDVVDLKFAQKVEELGADAVI
;
A
#
# COMPACT_ATOMS: atom_id res chain seq x y z
N MET A 1 10.32 -3.57 3.41
CA MET A 1 11.36 -4.59 3.10
C MET A 1 10.71 -5.95 3.00
N PHE A 2 10.81 -6.58 1.84
CA PHE A 2 10.19 -7.87 1.57
C PHE A 2 10.68 -8.95 2.55
N LEU A 3 9.75 -9.69 3.15
CA LEU A 3 9.95 -10.71 4.18
C LEU A 3 10.69 -10.27 5.47
N VAL A 4 10.97 -8.97 5.62
CA VAL A 4 11.60 -8.40 6.85
C VAL A 4 10.61 -7.54 7.62
N SER A 5 9.87 -6.65 6.93
CA SER A 5 8.83 -5.86 7.58
C SER A 5 7.67 -6.76 8.03
N ASN A 6 7.10 -6.44 9.19
CA ASN A 6 5.96 -7.13 9.78
C ASN A 6 5.04 -6.14 10.51
N THR A 7 3.90 -6.61 11.00
CA THR A 7 2.93 -5.77 11.71
C THR A 7 3.53 -5.13 12.96
N ALA A 8 4.34 -5.86 13.73
CA ALA A 8 4.97 -5.33 14.94
C ALA A 8 5.86 -4.12 14.64
N MET A 9 6.66 -4.18 13.57
CA MET A 9 7.52 -3.06 13.14
C MET A 9 6.70 -1.83 12.72
N VAL A 10 5.59 -2.03 12.02
CA VAL A 10 4.70 -0.92 11.63
C VAL A 10 3.95 -0.34 12.82
N ILE A 11 3.55 -1.16 13.78
CA ILE A 11 2.93 -0.69 15.03
C ILE A 11 3.89 0.23 15.79
N GLU A 12 5.16 -0.15 15.93
CA GLU A 12 6.15 0.71 16.59
C GLU A 12 6.45 2.00 15.80
N ALA A 13 6.43 1.94 14.47
CA ALA A 13 6.51 3.13 13.62
C ALA A 13 5.32 4.08 13.88
N MET A 14 4.09 3.57 13.89
CA MET A 14 2.90 4.36 14.20
C MET A 14 2.95 4.98 15.60
N LYS A 15 3.36 4.23 16.62
CA LYS A 15 3.54 4.74 18.01
C LYS A 15 4.57 5.87 18.07
N SER A 16 5.55 5.85 17.19
CA SER A 16 6.58 6.89 17.06
C SER A 16 6.13 8.10 16.23
N GLY A 17 4.87 8.13 15.78
CA GLY A 17 4.32 9.24 14.99
C GLY A 17 4.79 9.27 13.53
N ILE A 18 5.24 8.14 12.99
CA ILE A 18 5.67 8.01 11.59
C ILE A 18 4.83 6.98 10.83
N ALA A 19 4.96 6.99 9.52
CA ALA A 19 4.28 6.02 8.66
C ALA A 19 5.09 4.71 8.54
N GLY A 20 4.39 3.58 8.67
CA GLY A 20 4.96 2.26 8.39
C GLY A 20 4.38 1.65 7.12
N CYS A 21 5.18 0.87 6.38
CA CYS A 21 4.75 0.21 5.16
C CYS A 21 5.22 -1.25 5.11
N ILE A 22 4.31 -2.14 4.69
CA ILE A 22 4.60 -3.58 4.52
C ILE A 22 4.31 -3.97 3.07
N PRO A 23 5.17 -4.76 2.40
CA PRO A 23 4.81 -5.38 1.13
C PRO A 23 3.62 -6.33 1.27
N ALA A 24 2.58 -6.15 0.47
CA ALA A 24 1.42 -7.07 0.45
C ALA A 24 1.83 -8.51 0.10
N LEU A 25 2.92 -8.68 -0.66
CA LEU A 25 3.49 -9.99 -0.99
C LEU A 25 4.13 -10.73 0.20
N ASN A 26 4.31 -10.10 1.36
CA ASN A 26 4.74 -10.80 2.57
C ASN A 26 3.71 -11.83 3.05
N TYR A 27 2.46 -11.66 2.65
CA TYR A 27 1.35 -12.54 3.02
C TYR A 27 1.10 -13.59 1.95
N ARG A 28 1.03 -14.85 2.35
CA ARG A 28 0.83 -15.98 1.43
C ARG A 28 -0.58 -16.06 0.90
N THR A 29 -1.56 -15.70 1.74
CA THR A 29 -2.99 -15.71 1.42
C THR A 29 -3.61 -14.34 1.59
N LEU A 30 -4.76 -14.11 0.96
CA LEU A 30 -5.54 -12.89 1.14
C LEU A 30 -6.10 -12.78 2.57
N GLU A 31 -6.37 -13.90 3.21
CA GLU A 31 -6.84 -13.93 4.59
C GLU A 31 -5.75 -13.46 5.57
N GLU A 32 -4.51 -13.92 5.40
CA GLU A 32 -3.37 -13.43 6.19
C GLU A 32 -3.17 -11.90 6.03
N LEU A 33 -3.35 -11.38 4.80
CA LEU A 33 -3.30 -9.94 4.54
C LEU A 33 -4.45 -9.22 5.27
N ARG A 34 -5.66 -9.76 5.22
CA ARG A 34 -6.83 -9.20 5.89
C ARG A 34 -6.64 -9.12 7.41
N GLU A 35 -6.16 -10.18 8.03
CA GLU A 35 -5.89 -10.20 9.47
C GLU A 35 -4.79 -9.20 9.86
N ALA A 36 -3.73 -9.08 9.05
CA ALA A 36 -2.69 -8.07 9.28
C ALA A 36 -3.24 -6.63 9.21
N ILE A 37 -4.15 -6.33 8.27
CA ILE A 37 -4.79 -5.02 8.19
C ILE A 37 -5.62 -4.74 9.45
N LYS A 38 -6.40 -5.72 9.92
CA LYS A 38 -7.20 -5.60 11.15
C LYS A 38 -6.32 -5.35 12.37
N GLU A 39 -5.20 -6.08 12.50
CA GLU A 39 -4.22 -5.87 13.56
C GLU A 39 -3.66 -4.45 13.57
N LEU A 40 -3.24 -3.95 12.40
CA LEU A 40 -2.71 -2.59 12.24
C LEU A 40 -3.75 -1.51 12.55
N LYS A 41 -5.00 -1.70 12.12
CA LYS A 41 -6.11 -0.79 12.45
C LYS A 41 -6.38 -0.74 13.93
N ALA A 42 -6.39 -1.89 14.61
CA ALA A 42 -6.61 -1.97 16.06
C ALA A 42 -5.49 -1.29 16.85
N ALA A 43 -4.26 -1.29 16.34
CA ALA A 43 -3.09 -0.68 16.97
C ALA A 43 -2.85 0.78 16.55
N LYS A 44 -3.71 1.36 15.69
CA LYS A 44 -3.51 2.71 15.14
C LYS A 44 -3.58 3.77 16.25
N VAL A 45 -2.63 4.70 16.21
CA VAL A 45 -2.55 5.85 17.13
C VAL A 45 -2.63 7.17 16.36
N VAL A 46 -2.98 8.24 17.06
CA VAL A 46 -3.01 9.59 16.48
C VAL A 46 -1.59 9.98 16.04
N GLY A 47 -1.48 10.46 14.81
CA GLY A 47 -0.19 10.84 14.20
C GLY A 47 0.57 9.69 13.53
N GLY A 48 0.15 8.44 13.75
CA GLY A 48 0.70 7.29 13.04
C GLY A 48 -0.09 6.95 11.77
N ALA A 49 0.59 6.41 10.77
CA ALA A 49 -0.04 5.95 9.54
C ALA A 49 0.54 4.58 9.12
N PHE A 50 -0.27 3.79 8.40
CA PHE A 50 0.21 2.56 7.82
C PHE A 50 -0.29 2.37 6.39
N GLY A 51 0.51 1.68 5.59
CA GLY A 51 0.18 1.37 4.22
C GLY A 51 0.83 0.08 3.74
N PHE A 52 0.53 -0.25 2.49
CA PHE A 52 1.05 -1.44 1.84
C PHE A 52 1.78 -1.09 0.55
N ASN A 53 2.93 -1.74 0.33
CA ASN A 53 3.55 -1.74 -0.99
C ASN A 53 2.90 -2.83 -1.83
N LEU A 54 2.39 -2.44 -2.99
CA LEU A 54 1.67 -3.28 -3.92
C LEU A 54 2.43 -3.36 -5.25
N ILE A 55 2.87 -4.56 -5.61
CA ILE A 55 3.49 -4.82 -6.89
C ILE A 55 2.41 -4.93 -7.95
N VAL A 56 2.34 -3.93 -8.84
CA VAL A 56 1.28 -3.82 -9.86
C VAL A 56 1.67 -4.45 -11.21
N ASN A 57 2.78 -5.17 -11.26
CA ASN A 57 3.23 -5.89 -12.45
C ASN A 57 2.34 -7.10 -12.74
N LYS A 58 2.14 -7.41 -14.02
CA LYS A 58 1.34 -8.56 -14.48
C LYS A 58 1.85 -9.92 -13.96
N SER A 59 3.12 -10.01 -13.54
CA SER A 59 3.67 -11.20 -12.89
C SER A 59 3.13 -11.44 -11.48
N ASN A 60 2.58 -10.42 -10.82
CA ASN A 60 1.91 -10.57 -9.54
C ASN A 60 0.46 -11.06 -9.75
N ILE A 61 0.27 -12.35 -9.81
CA ILE A 61 -1.06 -12.97 -9.97
C ILE A 61 -2.02 -12.67 -8.81
N LYS A 62 -1.52 -12.23 -7.66
CA LYS A 62 -2.32 -11.87 -6.49
C LYS A 62 -2.76 -10.39 -6.48
N TYR A 63 -2.25 -9.58 -7.41
CA TYR A 63 -2.40 -8.12 -7.40
C TYR A 63 -3.83 -7.65 -7.17
N LEU A 64 -4.77 -8.10 -8.01
CA LEU A 64 -6.16 -7.64 -7.92
C LEU A 64 -6.83 -8.05 -6.60
N GLY A 65 -6.61 -9.29 -6.16
CA GLY A 65 -7.14 -9.74 -4.87
C GLY A 65 -6.52 -9.00 -3.68
N GLN A 66 -5.22 -8.69 -3.74
CA GLN A 66 -4.58 -7.87 -2.71
C GLN A 66 -5.15 -6.45 -2.68
N LEU A 67 -5.34 -5.83 -3.85
CA LEU A 67 -5.94 -4.50 -3.97
C LEU A 67 -7.37 -4.48 -3.40
N GLU A 68 -8.18 -5.47 -3.76
CA GLU A 68 -9.55 -5.63 -3.26
C GLU A 68 -9.58 -5.70 -1.73
N VAL A 69 -8.81 -6.59 -1.13
CA VAL A 69 -8.72 -6.73 0.34
C VAL A 69 -8.26 -5.44 1.01
N ILE A 70 -7.25 -4.77 0.45
CA ILE A 70 -6.76 -3.50 0.99
C ILE A 70 -7.84 -2.41 0.92
N CYS A 71 -8.58 -2.33 -0.19
CA CYS A 71 -9.67 -1.37 -0.33
C CYS A 71 -10.88 -1.67 0.57
N GLU A 72 -11.21 -2.94 0.78
CA GLU A 72 -12.29 -3.36 1.69
C GLU A 72 -11.96 -3.06 3.15
N GLU A 73 -10.78 -3.43 3.59
CA GLU A 73 -10.36 -3.26 4.99
C GLU A 73 -9.88 -1.85 5.31
N GLY A 74 -9.27 -1.17 4.35
CA GLY A 74 -8.76 0.19 4.47
C GLY A 74 -7.36 0.30 5.08
N CYS A 75 -6.59 1.26 4.59
CA CYS A 75 -5.31 1.72 5.14
C CYS A 75 -5.15 3.21 4.82
N ASP A 76 -4.07 3.84 5.24
CA ASP A 76 -3.85 5.27 4.97
C ASP A 76 -3.32 5.49 3.56
N PHE A 77 -2.45 4.60 3.08
CA PHE A 77 -1.84 4.73 1.75
C PHE A 77 -1.42 3.40 1.15
N ILE A 78 -1.29 3.39 -0.18
CA ILE A 78 -0.66 2.32 -0.96
C ILE A 78 0.55 2.89 -1.68
N ILE A 79 1.68 2.17 -1.66
CA ILE A 79 2.82 2.45 -2.53
C ILE A 79 2.78 1.47 -3.69
N THR A 80 2.69 1.94 -4.93
CA THR A 80 2.74 1.08 -6.11
C THR A 80 4.14 0.97 -6.68
N SER A 81 4.54 -0.22 -7.07
CA SER A 81 5.84 -0.49 -7.69
C SER A 81 5.72 -1.41 -8.91
N LEU A 82 6.64 -1.25 -9.87
CA LEU A 82 6.86 -2.16 -11.00
C LEU A 82 5.69 -2.25 -12.01
N GLY A 83 5.02 -1.15 -12.35
CA GLY A 83 4.00 -1.17 -13.39
C GLY A 83 3.10 0.05 -13.40
N SER A 84 1.98 0.01 -14.16
CA SER A 84 1.01 1.10 -14.19
C SER A 84 0.16 1.09 -12.93
N PRO A 85 0.07 2.21 -12.18
CA PRO A 85 -0.73 2.32 -10.97
C PRO A 85 -2.22 2.63 -11.24
N GLU A 86 -2.63 2.77 -12.49
CA GLU A 86 -3.95 3.30 -12.88
C GLU A 86 -5.12 2.62 -12.17
N GLU A 87 -5.16 1.29 -12.17
CA GLU A 87 -6.20 0.53 -11.51
C GLU A 87 -6.17 0.72 -9.99
N THR A 88 -4.96 0.76 -9.39
CA THR A 88 -4.81 1.03 -7.96
C THR A 88 -5.32 2.42 -7.60
N ILE A 89 -4.96 3.44 -8.36
CA ILE A 89 -5.42 4.82 -8.14
C ILE A 89 -6.95 4.87 -8.21
N ASN A 90 -7.53 4.30 -9.27
CA ASN A 90 -8.97 4.31 -9.49
C ASN A 90 -9.77 3.63 -8.37
N GLN A 91 -9.28 2.51 -7.83
CA GLN A 91 -9.97 1.79 -6.76
C GLN A 91 -9.70 2.40 -5.38
N ALA A 92 -8.45 2.71 -5.06
CA ALA A 92 -8.05 3.25 -3.78
C ALA A 92 -8.72 4.61 -3.48
N HIS A 93 -8.78 5.51 -4.46
CA HIS A 93 -9.40 6.82 -4.30
C HIS A 93 -10.91 6.75 -4.03
N LYS A 94 -11.63 5.75 -4.53
CA LYS A 94 -13.07 5.56 -4.23
C LYS A 94 -13.34 5.33 -2.74
N VAL A 95 -12.35 4.82 -2.02
CA VAL A 95 -12.45 4.51 -0.59
C VAL A 95 -11.55 5.41 0.27
N GLY A 96 -10.99 6.48 -0.31
CA GLY A 96 -10.21 7.50 0.41
C GLY A 96 -8.78 7.11 0.76
N ILE A 97 -8.22 6.05 0.15
CA ILE A 97 -6.83 5.63 0.34
C ILE A 97 -5.93 6.43 -0.60
N LYS A 98 -4.83 6.97 -0.07
CA LYS A 98 -3.81 7.69 -0.86
C LYS A 98 -2.94 6.71 -1.66
N VAL A 99 -2.49 7.14 -2.85
CA VAL A 99 -1.60 6.31 -3.68
C VAL A 99 -0.32 7.06 -3.99
N PHE A 100 0.79 6.49 -3.54
CA PHE A 100 2.14 6.95 -3.82
C PHE A 100 2.78 6.05 -4.87
N CYS A 101 3.42 6.62 -5.87
CA CYS A 101 3.96 5.84 -6.97
C CYS A 101 5.48 5.84 -6.95
N ASP A 102 6.06 4.64 -6.84
CA ASP A 102 7.50 4.43 -7.02
C ASP A 102 7.84 4.58 -8.51
N VAL A 103 8.68 5.54 -8.85
CA VAL A 103 8.99 5.93 -10.23
C VAL A 103 10.50 5.86 -10.49
N VAL A 104 10.86 5.53 -11.73
CA VAL A 104 12.26 5.32 -12.13
C VAL A 104 12.82 6.46 -12.97
N ASP A 105 11.96 7.32 -13.53
CA ASP A 105 12.36 8.43 -14.36
C ASP A 105 11.29 9.55 -14.39
N LEU A 106 11.69 10.72 -14.91
CA LEU A 106 10.82 11.89 -15.00
C LEU A 106 9.58 11.64 -15.89
N LYS A 107 9.74 10.92 -16.98
CA LYS A 107 8.62 10.63 -17.89
C LYS A 107 7.54 9.79 -17.19
N PHE A 108 7.96 8.81 -16.40
CA PHE A 108 7.02 8.00 -15.64
C PHE A 108 6.41 8.80 -14.47
N ALA A 109 7.19 9.69 -13.82
CA ALA A 109 6.67 10.61 -12.81
C ALA A 109 5.55 11.49 -13.35
N GLN A 110 5.74 12.12 -14.51
CA GLN A 110 4.70 12.92 -15.18
C GLN A 110 3.46 12.09 -15.50
N LYS A 111 3.65 10.88 -16.01
CA LYS A 111 2.54 10.00 -16.34
C LYS A 111 1.70 9.61 -15.11
N VAL A 112 2.33 9.27 -13.99
CA VAL A 112 1.57 8.90 -12.79
C VAL A 112 0.90 10.09 -12.11
N GLU A 113 1.49 11.28 -12.23
CA GLU A 113 0.84 12.55 -11.85
C GLU A 113 -0.44 12.79 -12.65
N GLU A 114 -0.39 12.64 -13.98
CA GLU A 114 -1.57 12.74 -14.85
C GLU A 114 -2.66 11.71 -14.51
N LEU A 115 -2.27 10.52 -14.04
CA LEU A 115 -3.19 9.49 -13.56
C LEU A 115 -3.80 9.79 -12.19
N GLY A 116 -3.32 10.83 -11.49
CA GLY A 116 -3.84 11.29 -10.21
C GLY A 116 -3.13 10.71 -8.98
N ALA A 117 -1.87 10.27 -9.11
CA ALA A 117 -1.09 9.87 -7.94
C ALA A 117 -1.01 11.00 -6.90
N ASP A 118 -1.11 10.65 -5.61
CA ASP A 118 -1.02 11.64 -4.52
C ASP A 118 0.43 12.07 -4.24
N ALA A 119 1.40 11.21 -4.57
CA ALA A 119 2.83 11.52 -4.50
C ALA A 119 3.65 10.57 -5.38
N VAL A 120 4.90 10.94 -5.63
CA VAL A 120 5.93 10.11 -6.27
C VAL A 120 7.09 9.84 -5.31
N ILE A 121 7.72 8.68 -5.45
CA ILE A 121 8.88 8.24 -4.68
C ILE A 121 10.03 7.94 -5.64
#